data_dd6b2d2f31c6a47f2b779a00e3751f94
#
_entry.id   dd6b2d2f31c6a47f2b779a00e3751f94
#
_cell.length_a   1.000
_cell.length_b   1.000
_cell.length_c   1.000
_cell.angle_alpha   90.00
_cell.angle_beta   90.00
_cell.angle_gamma   90.00
#
_symmetry.space_group_name_H-M   'P 1'
#
loop_
_entity.id
_entity.type
_entity.pdbx_description
1 polymer ?
#
loop_
_entity_poly.entity_id
_entity_poly.type
_entity_poly.pdbx_seq_one_letter_code
_entity_poly.pdbx_strand_id
1 'polypeptide(L)'
;VLADNVRKWGVGNVAVPVNDPSQVARLEGWFDAVAVDAPCSGEGMFRKLEEARTEWSEAGVALCAERQRGILREAWRALRPGGLLLYSTCTFNFTENEGVLRDFLVWAAGETEPAERIAVDPAWGVVCGAEGDFQTFRFYPHRVEGEGFFAAAVRKRAAGGERRRVPRPQRDPLAWADRRAVQELERWVEEPEAMRFAAVGGTFYGYWQPQAEAVAMLSGVLNVIASGVEMGQLFKGVLRPAHALALFTGPPRGGRVRVAAGGGAA
;
A
#
# COMPACT_ATOMS: atom_id res chain seq x y z
N VAL A 1 -7.43 -2.24 12.56
CA VAL A 1 -8.39 -2.44 11.45
C VAL A 1 -7.68 -2.87 10.17
N LEU A 2 -6.78 -2.05 9.54
CA LEU A 2 -6.13 -2.42 8.25
C LEU A 2 -5.32 -3.72 8.37
N ALA A 3 -4.46 -3.85 9.37
CA ALA A 3 -3.66 -5.05 9.60
C ALA A 3 -4.54 -6.31 9.75
N ASP A 4 -5.67 -6.21 10.44
CA ASP A 4 -6.60 -7.32 10.62
C ASP A 4 -7.33 -7.70 9.32
N ASN A 5 -7.66 -6.70 8.50
CA ASN A 5 -8.24 -6.95 7.18
C ASN A 5 -7.24 -7.65 6.25
N VAL A 6 -5.96 -7.23 6.27
CA VAL A 6 -4.90 -7.89 5.50
C VAL A 6 -4.70 -9.33 5.96
N ARG A 7 -4.71 -9.61 7.27
CA ARG A 7 -4.64 -10.98 7.81
C ARG A 7 -5.82 -11.84 7.33
N LYS A 8 -7.05 -11.28 7.33
CA LYS A 8 -8.25 -11.97 6.82
C LYS A 8 -8.19 -12.24 5.33
N TRP A 9 -7.47 -11.42 4.58
CA TRP A 9 -7.27 -11.62 3.14
C TRP A 9 -6.40 -12.84 2.84
N GLY A 10 -5.59 -13.29 3.78
CA GLY A 10 -4.76 -14.48 3.65
C GLY A 10 -3.60 -14.32 2.66
N VAL A 11 -3.18 -13.11 2.35
CA VAL A 11 -2.06 -12.83 1.45
C VAL A 11 -0.77 -12.55 2.22
N GLY A 12 0.33 -13.16 1.79
CA GLY A 12 1.64 -13.02 2.44
C GLY A 12 2.52 -11.89 1.92
N ASN A 13 2.06 -11.16 0.89
CA ASN A 13 2.86 -10.18 0.14
C ASN A 13 2.56 -8.72 0.50
N VAL A 14 1.90 -8.48 1.63
CA VAL A 14 1.57 -7.13 2.11
C VAL A 14 2.34 -6.83 3.39
N ALA A 15 2.90 -5.64 3.48
CA ALA A 15 3.41 -5.05 4.71
C ALA A 15 2.60 -3.81 5.06
N VAL A 16 2.24 -3.67 6.33
CA VAL A 16 1.44 -2.56 6.84
C VAL A 16 2.30 -1.71 7.77
N PRO A 17 2.89 -0.62 7.30
CA PRO A 17 3.57 0.34 8.15
C PRO A 17 2.58 1.36 8.72
N VAL A 18 2.93 1.93 9.87
CA VAL A 18 2.26 3.10 10.47
C VAL A 18 3.30 4.20 10.63
N ASN A 19 3.28 5.13 9.68
CA ASN A 19 4.32 6.14 9.54
C ASN A 19 3.75 7.46 9.03
N ASP A 20 4.44 8.55 9.35
CA ASP A 20 4.24 9.83 8.68
C ASP A 20 4.76 9.75 7.23
N PRO A 21 4.14 10.45 6.26
CA PRO A 21 4.60 10.48 4.87
C PRO A 21 6.08 10.84 4.70
N SER A 22 6.62 11.74 5.52
CA SER A 22 8.04 12.12 5.51
C SER A 22 8.98 10.94 5.83
N GLN A 23 8.53 9.99 6.63
CA GLN A 23 9.29 8.77 6.91
C GLN A 23 9.30 7.83 5.71
N VAL A 24 8.19 7.76 4.94
CA VAL A 24 8.11 6.97 3.70
C VAL A 24 9.05 7.54 2.64
N ALA A 25 9.20 8.86 2.56
CA ALA A 25 10.13 9.53 1.66
C ALA A 25 11.61 9.15 1.86
N ARG A 26 11.98 8.57 3.02
CA ARG A 26 13.33 8.00 3.26
C ARG A 26 13.64 6.80 2.34
N LEU A 27 12.61 6.19 1.76
CA LEU A 27 12.71 5.14 0.74
C LEU A 27 12.80 5.76 -0.67
N GLU A 28 13.68 6.72 -0.86
CA GLU A 28 13.80 7.52 -2.08
C GLU A 28 13.98 6.65 -3.33
N GLY A 29 13.07 6.83 -4.31
CA GLY A 29 13.13 6.12 -5.59
C GLY A 29 12.91 4.60 -5.49
N TRP A 30 12.25 4.11 -4.45
CA TRP A 30 12.12 2.68 -4.18
C TRP A 30 10.88 2.04 -4.79
N PHE A 31 9.74 2.75 -4.82
CA PHE A 31 8.46 2.21 -5.27
C PHE A 31 8.27 2.32 -6.78
N ASP A 32 7.74 1.28 -7.40
CA ASP A 32 7.34 1.26 -8.82
C ASP A 32 6.05 2.07 -9.04
N ALA A 33 5.16 2.04 -8.06
CA ALA A 33 3.93 2.83 -8.05
C ALA A 33 3.61 3.26 -6.60
N VAL A 34 3.03 4.44 -6.45
CA VAL A 34 2.51 4.95 -5.19
C VAL A 34 1.08 5.42 -5.41
N ALA A 35 0.13 4.85 -4.68
CA ALA A 35 -1.24 5.31 -4.64
C ALA A 35 -1.47 6.13 -3.36
N VAL A 36 -1.90 7.37 -3.52
CA VAL A 36 -2.24 8.29 -2.44
C VAL A 36 -3.76 8.45 -2.42
N ASP A 37 -4.41 7.79 -1.47
CA ASP A 37 -5.80 8.08 -1.10
C ASP A 37 -5.74 9.15 0.00
N ALA A 38 -5.88 10.41 -0.42
CA ALA A 38 -5.52 11.54 0.41
C ALA A 38 -6.62 11.90 1.41
N PRO A 39 -6.26 12.28 2.66
CA PRO A 39 -7.23 12.85 3.60
C PRO A 39 -7.82 14.13 2.98
N CYS A 40 -9.14 14.23 2.94
CA CYS A 40 -9.86 15.29 2.26
C CYS A 40 -11.07 15.76 3.08
N SER A 41 -11.76 16.82 2.62
CA SER A 41 -12.97 17.36 3.27
C SER A 41 -14.17 16.40 3.24
N GLY A 42 -14.11 15.32 2.47
CA GLY A 42 -15.07 14.22 2.53
C GLY A 42 -16.46 14.52 1.96
N GLU A 43 -16.59 15.42 1.00
CA GLU A 43 -17.88 15.77 0.37
C GLU A 43 -18.61 14.55 -0.23
N GLY A 44 -17.87 13.55 -0.70
CA GLY A 44 -18.42 12.29 -1.17
C GLY A 44 -19.16 11.51 -0.11
N MET A 45 -18.86 11.75 1.17
CA MET A 45 -19.49 11.08 2.32
C MET A 45 -20.78 11.75 2.80
N PHE A 46 -21.18 12.91 2.24
CA PHE A 46 -22.34 13.68 2.68
C PHE A 46 -23.68 12.93 2.66
N ARG A 47 -23.81 11.93 1.79
CA ARG A 47 -25.01 11.09 1.76
C ARG A 47 -25.04 10.04 2.87
N LYS A 48 -23.88 9.67 3.39
CA LYS A 48 -23.71 8.53 4.30
C LYS A 48 -23.52 8.96 5.74
N LEU A 49 -22.83 10.09 5.95
CA LEU A 49 -22.48 10.60 7.27
C LEU A 49 -22.97 12.04 7.41
N GLU A 50 -23.86 12.26 8.37
CA GLU A 50 -24.37 13.60 8.66
C GLU A 50 -23.29 14.49 9.27
N GLU A 51 -22.39 13.90 10.08
CA GLU A 51 -21.25 14.57 10.68
C GLU A 51 -20.35 15.18 9.61
N ALA A 52 -20.14 14.51 8.47
CA ALA A 52 -19.33 15.03 7.37
C ALA A 52 -19.88 16.36 6.81
N ARG A 53 -21.23 16.58 6.85
CA ARG A 53 -21.84 17.84 6.44
C ARG A 53 -21.67 18.95 7.45
N THR A 54 -21.78 18.60 8.74
CA THR A 54 -21.73 19.58 9.83
C THR A 54 -20.29 20.04 10.12
N GLU A 55 -19.32 19.20 9.88
CA GLU A 55 -17.89 19.50 10.09
C GLU A 55 -17.24 20.17 8.86
N TRP A 56 -17.88 20.11 7.71
CA TRP A 56 -17.35 20.70 6.48
C TRP A 56 -17.27 22.22 6.55
N SER A 57 -16.15 22.78 6.09
CA SER A 57 -15.94 24.22 5.97
C SER A 57 -14.91 24.54 4.88
N GLU A 58 -14.98 25.74 4.32
CA GLU A 58 -13.98 26.22 3.35
C GLU A 58 -12.56 26.24 3.96
N ALA A 59 -12.44 26.58 5.23
CA ALA A 59 -11.17 26.53 5.95
C ALA A 59 -10.64 25.08 6.07
N GLY A 60 -11.53 24.12 6.30
CA GLY A 60 -11.22 22.69 6.31
C GLY A 60 -10.74 22.20 4.94
N VAL A 61 -11.40 22.62 3.85
CA VAL A 61 -10.97 22.35 2.47
C VAL A 61 -9.56 22.88 2.21
N ALA A 62 -9.26 24.12 2.58
CA ALA A 62 -7.95 24.73 2.40
C ALA A 62 -6.85 23.99 3.19
N LEU A 63 -7.14 23.58 4.43
CA LEU A 63 -6.22 22.80 5.27
C LEU A 63 -5.96 21.41 4.68
N CYS A 64 -6.99 20.72 4.20
CA CYS A 64 -6.86 19.43 3.52
C CYS A 64 -6.00 19.57 2.26
N ALA A 65 -6.25 20.58 1.43
CA ALA A 65 -5.47 20.82 0.22
C ALA A 65 -3.99 21.03 0.51
N GLU A 66 -3.65 21.80 1.55
CA GLU A 66 -2.25 22.00 1.94
C GLU A 66 -1.59 20.69 2.41
N ARG A 67 -2.32 19.90 3.21
CA ARG A 67 -1.85 18.58 3.66
C ARG A 67 -1.62 17.63 2.48
N GLN A 68 -2.51 17.62 1.51
CA GLN A 68 -2.43 16.81 0.29
C GLN A 68 -1.19 17.16 -0.54
N ARG A 69 -0.87 18.46 -0.70
CA ARG A 69 0.37 18.91 -1.37
C ARG A 69 1.61 18.36 -0.70
N GLY A 70 1.65 18.40 0.63
CA GLY A 70 2.74 17.80 1.42
C GLY A 70 2.88 16.30 1.17
N ILE A 71 1.78 15.55 1.26
CA ILE A 71 1.76 14.10 1.04
C ILE A 71 2.23 13.74 -0.37
N LEU A 72 1.76 14.43 -1.40
CA LEU A 72 2.17 14.16 -2.79
C LEU A 72 3.66 14.39 -3.00
N ARG A 73 4.26 15.43 -2.40
CA ARG A 73 5.71 15.68 -2.49
C ARG A 73 6.52 14.55 -1.86
N GLU A 74 6.11 14.06 -0.70
CA GLU A 74 6.79 12.94 -0.03
C GLU A 74 6.60 11.62 -0.81
N ALA A 75 5.40 11.35 -1.32
CA ALA A 75 5.13 10.21 -2.19
C ALA A 75 5.98 10.25 -3.48
N TRP A 76 6.16 11.43 -4.07
CA TRP A 76 6.99 11.62 -5.26
C TRP A 76 8.47 11.31 -5.02
N ARG A 77 8.99 11.65 -3.85
CA ARG A 77 10.37 11.29 -3.48
C ARG A 77 10.57 9.78 -3.41
N ALA A 78 9.60 9.08 -2.82
CA ALA A 78 9.65 7.63 -2.68
C ALA A 78 9.45 6.88 -4.01
N LEU A 79 8.85 7.53 -5.02
CA LEU A 79 8.60 6.97 -6.34
C LEU A 79 9.87 6.96 -7.20
N ARG A 80 10.20 5.81 -7.82
CA ARG A 80 11.34 5.70 -8.73
C ARG A 80 11.13 6.48 -10.05
N PRO A 81 12.21 6.82 -10.76
CA PRO A 81 12.10 7.27 -12.16
C PRO A 81 11.33 6.23 -13.00
N GLY A 82 10.44 6.69 -13.87
CA GLY A 82 9.51 5.86 -14.65
C GLY A 82 8.34 5.28 -13.84
N GLY A 83 8.26 5.55 -12.53
CA GLY A 83 7.18 5.07 -11.66
C GLY A 83 5.86 5.83 -11.86
N LEU A 84 4.78 5.29 -11.31
CA LEU A 84 3.42 5.84 -11.42
C LEU A 84 2.92 6.34 -10.08
N LEU A 85 2.51 7.61 -10.01
CA LEU A 85 1.76 8.20 -8.91
C LEU A 85 0.28 8.18 -9.25
N LEU A 86 -0.53 7.59 -8.38
CA LEU A 86 -1.99 7.70 -8.40
C LEU A 86 -2.41 8.60 -7.25
N TYR A 87 -3.22 9.60 -7.56
CA TYR A 87 -3.78 10.53 -6.58
C TYR A 87 -5.29 10.41 -6.55
N SER A 88 -5.87 10.26 -5.37
CA SER A 88 -7.32 10.16 -5.19
C SER A 88 -7.80 10.89 -3.95
N THR A 89 -9.06 11.32 -4.00
CA THR A 89 -9.82 11.89 -2.88
C THR A 89 -11.26 11.42 -2.93
N CYS A 90 -11.96 11.47 -1.79
CA CYS A 90 -13.41 11.29 -1.71
C CYS A 90 -14.15 12.64 -1.65
N THR A 91 -13.70 13.66 -2.38
CA THR A 91 -14.33 14.99 -2.42
C THR A 91 -14.60 15.46 -3.85
N PHE A 92 -15.42 16.49 -4.02
CA PHE A 92 -15.81 17.01 -5.32
C PHE A 92 -15.20 18.37 -5.64
N ASN A 93 -14.74 19.12 -4.63
CA ASN A 93 -14.29 20.48 -4.83
C ASN A 93 -13.01 20.54 -5.69
N PHE A 94 -12.88 21.63 -6.43
CA PHE A 94 -11.74 21.88 -7.29
C PHE A 94 -10.44 22.10 -6.50
N THR A 95 -10.52 22.73 -5.33
CA THR A 95 -9.36 23.13 -4.53
C THR A 95 -8.52 21.94 -4.11
N GLU A 96 -9.18 20.86 -3.67
CA GLU A 96 -8.51 19.62 -3.22
C GLU A 96 -8.19 18.65 -4.38
N ASN A 97 -8.80 18.81 -5.54
CA ASN A 97 -8.64 17.91 -6.67
C ASN A 97 -7.68 18.49 -7.71
N GLU A 98 -8.22 19.14 -8.74
CA GLU A 98 -7.39 19.73 -9.81
C GLU A 98 -6.47 20.83 -9.29
N GLY A 99 -6.88 21.60 -8.26
CA GLY A 99 -6.04 22.64 -7.63
C GLY A 99 -4.77 22.05 -7.03
N VAL A 100 -4.88 20.99 -6.24
CA VAL A 100 -3.73 20.29 -5.68
C VAL A 100 -2.89 19.63 -6.77
N LEU A 101 -3.53 18.98 -7.76
CA LEU A 101 -2.82 18.39 -8.90
C LEU A 101 -2.01 19.44 -9.67
N ARG A 102 -2.62 20.58 -9.97
CA ARG A 102 -1.96 21.70 -10.66
C ARG A 102 -0.73 22.20 -9.92
N ASP A 103 -0.86 22.44 -8.62
CA ASP A 103 0.24 22.92 -7.78
C ASP A 103 1.37 21.89 -7.71
N PHE A 104 1.00 20.59 -7.64
CA PHE A 104 1.95 19.50 -7.69
C PHE A 104 2.69 19.44 -9.03
N LEU A 105 1.99 19.56 -10.17
CA LEU A 105 2.59 19.54 -11.50
C LEU A 105 3.53 20.74 -11.72
N VAL A 106 3.21 21.89 -11.18
CA VAL A 106 4.09 23.07 -11.19
C VAL A 106 5.34 22.81 -10.34
N TRP A 107 5.17 22.27 -9.13
CA TRP A 107 6.28 21.94 -8.25
C TRP A 107 7.23 20.90 -8.83
N ALA A 108 6.69 19.85 -9.47
CA ALA A 108 7.45 18.77 -10.09
C ALA A 108 7.74 19.01 -11.59
N ALA A 109 7.71 20.29 -12.02
CA ALA A 109 7.89 20.63 -13.43
C ALA A 109 9.22 20.09 -13.99
N GLY A 110 9.12 19.47 -15.19
CA GLY A 110 10.27 18.81 -15.84
C GLY A 110 10.50 17.36 -15.41
N GLU A 111 9.95 16.92 -14.25
CA GLU A 111 10.05 15.54 -13.77
C GLU A 111 8.81 14.70 -14.08
N THR A 112 7.72 15.33 -14.52
CA THR A 112 6.44 14.67 -14.79
C THR A 112 6.23 14.42 -16.27
N GLU A 113 5.51 13.34 -16.58
CA GLU A 113 4.94 13.05 -17.88
C GLU A 113 3.54 12.46 -17.71
N PRO A 114 2.63 12.66 -18.69
CA PRO A 114 1.32 12.04 -18.64
C PRO A 114 1.42 10.53 -18.54
N ALA A 115 0.55 9.93 -17.71
CA ALA A 115 0.36 8.49 -17.73
C ALA A 115 -0.33 8.08 -19.04
N GLU A 116 -0.25 6.80 -19.38
CA GLU A 116 -0.96 6.25 -20.52
C GLU A 116 -2.46 6.56 -20.40
N ARG A 117 -3.06 7.04 -21.50
CA ARG A 117 -4.46 7.43 -21.52
C ARG A 117 -5.37 6.21 -21.35
N ILE A 118 -6.28 6.30 -20.39
CA ILE A 118 -7.29 5.28 -20.13
C ILE A 118 -8.56 5.65 -20.91
N ALA A 119 -8.99 4.78 -21.82
CA ALA A 119 -10.29 4.88 -22.45
C ALA A 119 -11.35 4.40 -21.46
N VAL A 120 -12.32 5.28 -21.16
CA VAL A 120 -13.43 4.99 -20.25
C VAL A 120 -14.70 4.82 -21.09
N ASP A 121 -15.40 3.71 -20.88
CA ASP A 121 -16.72 3.50 -21.51
C ASP A 121 -17.70 4.56 -20.98
N PRO A 122 -18.35 5.35 -21.86
CA PRO A 122 -19.34 6.34 -21.46
C PRO A 122 -20.50 5.76 -20.64
N ALA A 123 -20.81 4.46 -20.82
CA ALA A 123 -21.86 3.77 -20.06
C ALA A 123 -21.52 3.65 -18.56
N TRP A 124 -20.26 3.76 -18.16
CA TRP A 124 -19.87 3.73 -16.75
C TRP A 124 -20.20 5.02 -15.99
N GLY A 125 -20.60 6.08 -16.69
CA GLY A 125 -20.98 7.34 -16.07
C GLY A 125 -19.82 8.17 -15.49
N VAL A 126 -18.57 7.72 -15.63
CA VAL A 126 -17.38 8.44 -15.17
C VAL A 126 -17.15 9.68 -16.00
N VAL A 127 -16.92 10.81 -15.35
CA VAL A 127 -16.59 12.07 -16.02
C VAL A 127 -15.08 12.18 -16.16
N CYS A 128 -14.61 12.10 -17.40
CA CYS A 128 -13.20 12.33 -17.72
C CYS A 128 -12.96 13.83 -17.93
N GLY A 129 -11.89 14.33 -17.30
CA GLY A 129 -11.37 15.68 -17.43
C GLY A 129 -9.87 15.67 -17.70
N ALA A 130 -9.28 16.85 -17.65
CA ALA A 130 -7.83 16.99 -17.74
C ALA A 130 -7.35 18.20 -16.94
N GLU A 131 -6.15 18.11 -16.37
CA GLU A 131 -5.36 19.23 -15.91
C GLU A 131 -4.10 19.31 -16.78
N GLY A 132 -4.08 20.26 -17.72
CA GLY A 132 -3.11 20.24 -18.81
C GLY A 132 -3.22 18.94 -19.63
N ASP A 133 -2.11 18.22 -19.77
CA ASP A 133 -2.05 16.94 -20.49
C ASP A 133 -2.42 15.73 -19.62
N PHE A 134 -2.65 15.93 -18.31
CA PHE A 134 -2.88 14.87 -17.33
C PHE A 134 -4.36 14.56 -17.20
N GLN A 135 -4.74 13.31 -17.46
CA GLN A 135 -6.14 12.86 -17.40
C GLN A 135 -6.61 12.79 -15.95
N THR A 136 -7.85 13.28 -15.72
CA THR A 136 -8.54 13.19 -14.44
C THR A 136 -9.87 12.45 -14.58
N PHE A 137 -10.31 11.83 -13.48
CA PHE A 137 -11.54 11.05 -13.42
C PHE A 137 -12.37 11.49 -12.22
N ARG A 138 -13.67 11.73 -12.46
CA ARG A 138 -14.63 12.08 -11.42
C ARG A 138 -15.79 11.09 -11.42
N PHE A 139 -16.08 10.58 -10.25
CA PHE A 139 -17.16 9.64 -9.98
C PHE A 139 -18.22 10.37 -9.17
N TYR A 140 -19.26 10.84 -9.83
CA TYR A 140 -20.33 11.54 -9.15
C TYR A 140 -21.45 10.59 -8.75
N PRO A 141 -22.01 10.68 -7.51
CA PRO A 141 -23.03 9.75 -7.01
C PRO A 141 -24.35 9.75 -7.81
N HIS A 142 -24.60 10.78 -8.61
CA HIS A 142 -25.78 10.83 -9.49
C HIS A 142 -25.54 10.18 -10.86
N ARG A 143 -24.32 9.71 -11.13
CA ARG A 143 -23.93 9.10 -12.41
C ARG A 143 -23.38 7.68 -12.25
N VAL A 144 -22.80 7.35 -11.10
CA VAL A 144 -22.24 6.05 -10.79
C VAL A 144 -22.78 5.54 -9.46
N GLU A 145 -22.88 4.23 -9.28
CA GLU A 145 -23.20 3.66 -7.98
C GLU A 145 -21.98 3.81 -7.05
N GLY A 146 -22.16 4.48 -5.91
CA GLY A 146 -21.09 4.71 -4.92
C GLY A 146 -21.15 6.13 -4.34
N GLU A 147 -20.18 6.43 -3.48
CA GLU A 147 -19.88 7.76 -2.98
C GLU A 147 -19.06 8.52 -4.03
N GLY A 148 -18.81 9.83 -3.78
CA GLY A 148 -17.99 10.63 -4.67
C GLY A 148 -16.51 10.27 -4.62
N PHE A 149 -15.85 10.36 -5.78
CA PHE A 149 -14.43 10.06 -5.87
C PHE A 149 -13.77 10.87 -6.99
N PHE A 150 -12.53 11.24 -6.78
CA PHE A 150 -11.66 11.84 -7.78
C PHE A 150 -10.39 11.00 -7.93
N ALA A 151 -9.88 10.86 -9.13
CA ALA A 151 -8.60 10.22 -9.38
C ALA A 151 -7.82 10.89 -10.52
N ALA A 152 -6.49 10.88 -10.38
CA ALA A 152 -5.54 11.29 -11.42
C ALA A 152 -4.31 10.41 -11.38
N ALA A 153 -3.62 10.29 -12.52
CA ALA A 153 -2.39 9.52 -12.64
C ALA A 153 -1.27 10.37 -13.25
N VAL A 154 -0.10 10.36 -12.62
CA VAL A 154 1.09 11.08 -13.07
C VAL A 154 2.26 10.11 -13.14
N ARG A 155 2.96 10.05 -14.26
CA ARG A 155 4.18 9.27 -14.38
C ARG A 155 5.39 10.14 -14.05
N LYS A 156 6.31 9.59 -13.28
CA LYS A 156 7.62 10.22 -13.07
C LYS A 156 8.48 9.97 -14.29
N ARG A 157 9.02 11.02 -14.88
CA ARG A 157 9.85 10.90 -16.08
C ARG A 157 11.02 9.94 -15.83
N ALA A 158 11.26 9.06 -16.76
CA ALA A 158 12.41 8.18 -16.73
C ALA A 158 13.67 9.02 -16.96
N ALA A 159 14.36 9.40 -15.88
CA ALA A 159 15.73 9.88 -16.00
C ALA A 159 16.63 8.67 -16.25
N GLY A 160 17.59 8.79 -17.15
CA GLY A 160 18.56 7.72 -17.46
C GLY A 160 19.50 7.42 -16.29
N GLY A 161 18.96 6.96 -15.18
CA GLY A 161 19.68 6.65 -13.95
C GLY A 161 19.28 5.30 -13.39
N GLU A 162 20.22 4.60 -12.77
CA GLU A 162 19.97 3.37 -12.03
C GLU A 162 18.98 3.64 -10.86
N ARG A 163 18.18 2.62 -10.51
CA ARG A 163 17.43 2.60 -9.24
C ARG A 163 18.35 3.03 -8.10
N ARG A 164 18.02 4.10 -7.37
CA ARG A 164 18.74 4.43 -6.16
C ARG A 164 18.67 3.25 -5.20
N ARG A 165 19.84 2.76 -4.77
CA ARG A 165 19.90 1.72 -3.74
C ARG A 165 19.53 2.37 -2.41
N VAL A 166 18.40 1.95 -1.84
CA VAL A 166 18.09 2.27 -0.45
C VAL A 166 19.19 1.65 0.43
N PRO A 167 19.75 2.40 1.38
CA PRO A 167 20.77 1.87 2.29
C PRO A 167 20.24 0.62 3.01
N ARG A 168 20.96 -0.49 2.92
CA ARG A 168 20.62 -1.68 3.71
C ARG A 168 20.78 -1.34 5.19
N PRO A 169 19.83 -1.71 6.06
CA PRO A 169 20.02 -1.54 7.50
C PRO A 169 21.27 -2.28 7.96
N GLN A 170 22.04 -1.67 8.88
CA GLN A 170 23.29 -2.26 9.38
C GLN A 170 23.08 -3.60 10.10
N ARG A 171 21.87 -3.83 10.62
CA ARG A 171 21.44 -5.12 11.19
C ARG A 171 20.14 -5.52 10.52
N ASP A 172 19.98 -6.82 10.29
CA ASP A 172 18.71 -7.36 9.82
C ASP A 172 17.65 -7.09 10.91
N PRO A 173 16.59 -6.32 10.61
CA PRO A 173 15.56 -5.98 11.59
C PRO A 173 14.63 -7.16 11.89
N LEU A 174 14.69 -8.23 11.08
CA LEU A 174 13.95 -9.46 11.30
C LEU A 174 14.87 -10.52 11.93
N ALA A 175 14.43 -11.10 13.04
CA ALA A 175 15.11 -12.24 13.66
C ALA A 175 14.76 -13.52 12.87
N TRP A 176 15.56 -13.84 11.87
CA TRP A 176 15.36 -15.05 11.07
C TRP A 176 15.37 -16.30 11.93
N ALA A 177 14.45 -17.23 11.64
CA ALA A 177 14.29 -18.48 12.36
C ALA A 177 15.56 -19.36 12.22
N ASP A 178 15.95 -19.98 13.29
CA ASP A 178 17.02 -20.97 13.28
C ASP A 178 16.60 -22.26 12.57
N ARG A 179 17.56 -23.12 12.27
CA ARG A 179 17.33 -24.37 11.53
C ARG A 179 16.26 -25.27 12.17
N ARG A 180 16.18 -25.30 13.50
CA ARG A 180 15.21 -26.14 14.21
C ARG A 180 13.81 -25.60 14.10
N ALA A 181 13.65 -24.29 14.25
CA ALA A 181 12.37 -23.62 14.04
C ALA A 181 11.89 -23.76 12.59
N VAL A 182 12.82 -23.56 11.62
CA VAL A 182 12.51 -23.71 10.18
C VAL A 182 11.95 -25.10 9.89
N GLN A 183 12.60 -26.17 10.37
CA GLN A 183 12.14 -27.55 10.16
C GLN A 183 10.71 -27.81 10.67
N GLU A 184 10.31 -27.18 11.77
CA GLU A 184 8.94 -27.29 12.27
C GLU A 184 7.97 -26.47 11.45
N LEU A 185 8.33 -25.22 11.07
CA LEU A 185 7.47 -24.32 10.32
C LEU A 185 7.20 -24.79 8.88
N GLU A 186 8.20 -25.40 8.23
CA GLU A 186 8.10 -25.99 6.90
C GLU A 186 7.03 -27.08 6.79
N ARG A 187 6.74 -27.77 7.87
CA ARG A 187 5.71 -28.84 7.91
C ARG A 187 4.29 -28.31 7.74
N TRP A 188 4.11 -26.99 7.84
CA TRP A 188 2.82 -26.32 7.81
C TRP A 188 2.52 -25.60 6.49
N VAL A 189 3.42 -25.66 5.53
CA VAL A 189 3.28 -25.03 4.22
C VAL A 189 3.60 -26.02 3.11
N GLU A 190 2.95 -25.89 1.95
CA GLU A 190 3.15 -26.82 0.83
C GLU A 190 4.43 -26.57 0.03
N GLU A 191 4.91 -25.31 -0.05
CA GLU A 191 6.11 -24.92 -0.78
C GLU A 191 7.11 -24.24 0.17
N PRO A 192 7.71 -25.00 1.12
CA PRO A 192 8.55 -24.43 2.15
C PRO A 192 9.80 -23.76 1.59
N GLU A 193 10.36 -24.28 0.48
CA GLU A 193 11.52 -23.72 -0.22
C GLU A 193 11.26 -22.32 -0.80
N ALA A 194 10.00 -21.95 -1.04
CA ALA A 194 9.61 -20.63 -1.49
C ALA A 194 9.47 -19.60 -0.35
N MET A 195 9.67 -20.03 0.91
CA MET A 195 9.45 -19.20 2.08
C MET A 195 10.70 -19.01 2.94
N ARG A 196 10.75 -17.89 3.65
CA ARG A 196 11.68 -17.63 4.77
C ARG A 196 10.86 -17.29 6.01
N PHE A 197 11.35 -17.72 7.16
CA PHE A 197 10.64 -17.53 8.43
C PHE A 197 11.44 -16.64 9.37
N ALA A 198 10.75 -15.72 10.05
CA ALA A 198 11.34 -14.87 11.07
C ALA A 198 10.45 -14.76 12.30
N ALA A 199 11.04 -14.48 13.46
CA ALA A 199 10.34 -14.25 14.71
C ALA A 199 10.23 -12.74 14.99
N VAL A 200 9.03 -12.31 15.40
CA VAL A 200 8.75 -10.96 15.89
C VAL A 200 7.97 -11.10 17.19
N GLY A 201 8.54 -10.66 18.32
CA GLY A 201 7.88 -10.73 19.61
C GLY A 201 7.48 -12.15 20.05
N GLY A 202 8.25 -13.18 19.63
CA GLY A 202 7.97 -14.58 19.96
C GLY A 202 6.95 -15.28 19.04
N THR A 203 6.35 -14.56 18.10
CA THR A 203 5.48 -15.11 17.06
C THR A 203 6.27 -15.25 15.76
N PHE A 204 6.12 -16.38 15.08
CA PHE A 204 6.78 -16.65 13.81
C PHE A 204 5.89 -16.20 12.64
N TYR A 205 6.56 -15.65 11.61
CA TYR A 205 5.95 -15.19 10.37
C TYR A 205 6.66 -15.83 9.19
N GLY A 206 5.88 -16.22 8.18
CA GLY A 206 6.36 -16.69 6.89
C GLY A 206 6.35 -15.59 5.85
N TYR A 207 7.44 -15.46 5.11
CA TYR A 207 7.63 -14.49 4.03
C TYR A 207 8.00 -15.21 2.74
N TRP A 208 7.46 -14.78 1.62
CA TRP A 208 7.94 -15.25 0.32
C TRP A 208 9.39 -14.87 0.11
N GLN A 209 10.19 -15.78 -0.40
CA GLN A 209 11.62 -15.57 -0.66
C GLN A 209 11.91 -14.25 -1.39
N PRO A 210 11.23 -13.92 -2.53
CA PRO A 210 11.48 -12.69 -3.26
C PRO A 210 11.16 -11.41 -2.48
N GLN A 211 10.30 -11.51 -1.46
CA GLN A 211 9.81 -10.36 -0.68
C GLN A 211 10.46 -10.25 0.69
N ALA A 212 11.06 -11.33 1.17
CA ALA A 212 11.66 -11.38 2.50
C ALA A 212 12.70 -10.26 2.72
N GLU A 213 13.56 -10.01 1.73
CA GLU A 213 14.54 -8.92 1.78
C GLU A 213 13.89 -7.54 1.76
N ALA A 214 12.84 -7.36 0.95
CA ALA A 214 12.10 -6.09 0.88
C ALA A 214 11.41 -5.78 2.21
N VAL A 215 10.76 -6.77 2.83
CA VAL A 215 10.12 -6.61 4.15
C VAL A 215 11.15 -6.33 5.23
N ALA A 216 12.28 -7.03 5.23
CA ALA A 216 13.37 -6.76 6.17
C ALA A 216 13.88 -5.32 6.03
N MET A 217 14.06 -4.83 4.80
CA MET A 217 14.48 -3.45 4.55
C MET A 217 13.41 -2.46 5.01
N LEU A 218 12.13 -2.67 4.67
CA LEU A 218 11.02 -1.84 5.15
C LEU A 218 10.99 -1.76 6.67
N SER A 219 11.12 -2.89 7.36
CA SER A 219 11.12 -2.97 8.82
C SER A 219 12.33 -2.27 9.46
N GLY A 220 13.42 -2.07 8.70
CA GLY A 220 14.58 -1.29 9.15
C GLY A 220 14.44 0.22 9.00
N VAL A 221 13.47 0.69 8.21
CA VAL A 221 13.26 2.11 7.90
C VAL A 221 11.94 2.62 8.44
N LEU A 222 10.90 1.77 8.43
CA LEU A 222 9.52 2.09 8.78
C LEU A 222 9.06 1.29 10.00
N ASN A 223 8.04 1.80 10.69
CA ASN A 223 7.34 1.08 11.75
C ASN A 223 6.33 0.10 11.13
N VAL A 224 6.76 -1.10 10.77
CA VAL A 224 5.91 -2.16 10.19
C VAL A 224 5.19 -2.90 11.32
N ILE A 225 3.87 -2.77 11.39
CA ILE A 225 3.01 -3.38 12.42
C ILE A 225 2.44 -4.74 12.01
N ALA A 226 2.44 -5.06 10.72
CA ALA A 226 2.05 -6.37 10.19
C ALA A 226 2.75 -6.62 8.86
N SER A 227 3.22 -7.85 8.66
CA SER A 227 3.82 -8.28 7.39
C SER A 227 3.91 -9.81 7.34
N GLY A 228 3.89 -10.36 6.13
CA GLY A 228 3.96 -11.80 5.94
C GLY A 228 2.74 -12.54 6.49
N VAL A 229 2.85 -13.85 6.61
CA VAL A 229 1.82 -14.74 7.15
C VAL A 229 2.15 -15.08 8.59
N GLU A 230 1.25 -14.76 9.52
CA GLU A 230 1.40 -15.16 10.92
C GLU A 230 1.25 -16.67 11.04
N MET A 231 2.37 -17.36 11.32
CA MET A 231 2.43 -18.83 11.47
C MET A 231 1.94 -19.25 12.85
N GLY A 232 2.31 -18.53 13.90
CA GLY A 232 2.01 -18.86 15.29
C GLY A 232 3.24 -18.84 16.20
N GLN A 233 3.18 -19.54 17.32
CA GLN A 233 4.24 -19.58 18.33
C GLN A 233 4.75 -21.01 18.53
N LEU A 234 6.06 -21.18 18.74
CA LEU A 234 6.63 -22.47 19.10
C LEU A 234 6.54 -22.70 20.61
N PHE A 235 5.86 -23.76 20.99
CA PHE A 235 5.83 -24.25 22.37
C PHE A 235 6.52 -25.60 22.46
N LYS A 236 7.62 -25.67 23.22
CA LYS A 236 8.47 -26.86 23.31
C LYS A 236 8.90 -27.45 21.95
N GLY A 237 9.11 -26.56 20.96
CA GLY A 237 9.53 -26.94 19.60
C GLY A 237 8.43 -27.39 18.67
N VAL A 238 7.15 -27.28 19.08
CA VAL A 238 5.97 -27.60 18.26
C VAL A 238 5.19 -26.34 18.00
N LEU A 239 4.78 -26.12 16.75
CA LEU A 239 3.98 -24.94 16.37
C LEU A 239 2.56 -25.01 16.92
N ARG A 240 2.16 -23.95 17.62
CA ARG A 240 0.76 -23.62 17.86
C ARG A 240 0.33 -22.64 16.79
N PRO A 241 -0.42 -23.11 15.77
CA PRO A 241 -0.72 -22.30 14.60
C PRO A 241 -1.61 -21.12 14.93
N ALA A 242 -1.35 -19.99 14.27
CA ALA A 242 -2.24 -18.82 14.30
C ALA A 242 -3.42 -19.02 13.36
N HIS A 243 -4.53 -18.35 13.65
CA HIS A 243 -5.71 -18.39 12.78
C HIS A 243 -5.42 -17.88 11.35
N ALA A 244 -4.55 -16.88 11.21
CA ALA A 244 -4.14 -16.34 9.91
C ALA A 244 -3.50 -17.39 8.99
N LEU A 245 -2.85 -18.40 9.55
CA LEU A 245 -2.26 -19.49 8.77
C LEU A 245 -3.34 -20.31 8.04
N ALA A 246 -4.51 -20.52 8.64
CA ALA A 246 -5.63 -21.23 8.01
C ALA A 246 -6.27 -20.44 6.85
N LEU A 247 -6.07 -19.11 6.82
CA LEU A 247 -6.58 -18.23 5.76
C LEU A 247 -5.57 -18.02 4.63
N PHE A 248 -4.35 -18.50 4.80
CA PHE A 248 -3.27 -18.28 3.84
C PHE A 248 -3.56 -18.91 2.48
N THR A 249 -3.56 -18.11 1.43
CA THR A 249 -3.96 -18.51 0.07
C THR A 249 -2.77 -18.82 -0.86
N GLY A 250 -1.55 -18.72 -0.34
CA GLY A 250 -0.34 -18.96 -1.14
C GLY A 250 0.13 -17.77 -1.99
N PRO A 251 1.13 -17.97 -2.88
CA PRO A 251 1.67 -16.90 -3.70
C PRO A 251 0.67 -16.42 -4.76
N PRO A 252 0.73 -15.12 -5.16
CA PRO A 252 -0.18 -14.55 -6.13
C PRO A 252 0.00 -15.06 -7.56
N ARG A 253 0.94 -15.96 -7.84
CA ARG A 253 1.19 -16.54 -9.16
C ARG A 253 1.23 -18.06 -9.12
N GLY A 254 0.09 -18.66 -9.49
CA GLY A 254 0.02 -20.04 -10.01
C GLY A 254 0.12 -21.20 -9.04
N GLY A 255 0.66 -21.03 -7.86
CA GLY A 255 0.68 -22.04 -6.82
C GLY A 255 -0.27 -21.68 -5.68
N ARG A 256 -1.18 -22.57 -5.33
CA ARG A 256 -1.88 -22.48 -4.05
C ARG A 256 -0.97 -23.12 -3.00
N VAL A 257 -0.41 -22.32 -2.10
CA VAL A 257 0.13 -22.90 -0.87
C VAL A 257 -1.08 -23.34 -0.05
N ARG A 258 -1.32 -24.62 0.00
CA ARG A 258 -2.27 -25.19 0.94
C ARG A 258 -1.58 -25.29 2.28
N VAL A 259 -2.21 -24.80 3.31
CA VAL A 259 -1.82 -25.10 4.67
C VAL A 259 -2.08 -26.59 4.86
N ALA A 260 -1.03 -27.36 5.13
CA ALA A 260 -1.20 -28.75 5.52
C ALA A 260 -2.08 -28.75 6.79
N ALA A 261 -3.29 -29.29 6.70
CA ALA A 261 -4.09 -29.51 7.89
C ALA A 261 -3.26 -30.45 8.77
N GLY A 262 -2.68 -29.92 9.84
CA GLY A 262 -1.98 -30.72 10.84
C GLY A 262 -2.96 -31.77 11.33
N GLY A 263 -2.67 -33.03 11.02
CA GLY A 263 -3.45 -34.15 11.50
C GLY A 263 -3.54 -34.06 13.01
N GLY A 264 -4.69 -33.65 13.51
CA GLY A 264 -5.03 -33.85 14.89
C GLY A 264 -5.02 -35.35 15.12
N ALA A 265 -3.97 -35.85 15.71
CA ALA A 265 -4.05 -37.14 16.35
C ALA A 265 -5.07 -36.99 17.50
N ALA A 266 -6.09 -37.82 17.45
CA ALA A 266 -7.12 -38.01 18.46
C ALA A 266 -6.54 -38.24 19.86
#